data_a62800ffd8525aab2d09b39dd9608049
#
_entry.id   a62800ffd8525aab2d09b39dd9608049
#
_cell.length_a   1.000
_cell.length_b   1.000
_cell.length_c   1.000
_cell.angle_alpha   90.00
_cell.angle_beta   90.00
_cell.angle_gamma   90.00
#
_symmetry.space_group_name_H-M   'P 1'
#
loop_
_entity.id
_entity.type
_entity.pdbx_description
1 polymer ?
#
loop_
_entity_poly.entity_id
_entity_poly.type
_entity_poly.pdbx_seq_one_letter_code
_entity_poly.pdbx_strand_id
1 'polypeptide(L)'
;KQENRKQFIDNLKKNKVKDLKIIFADTADNSGQIKTDFLSLVDVYWKGQILKNKKEYMKPHYGGRLFTDFYKKKFEIKDGNEEYSETIKDIKLLKKIKICWNMGLCDYGKLGHIKQKLFSIFKSKMFINNSKYYFLPNSKKKFNLCCRIGTDYQRETVQFQRKRISGMLKRYVETSKIPRFKYLNEIKISKYVISPFGWGELCPRDFETFIYGAILIKPDMKTIDTWPDWYISKKTYLSLKWDFSDFKDQIDFAINNYNKLIKLGINAQKKYLFYTTSEKSKQIFAERFIKLIKN
;
A
#
# COMPACT_ATOMS: atom_id res chain seq x y z
N LYS A 1 -15.98 21.35 2.91
CA LYS A 1 -14.61 20.77 2.94
C LYS A 1 -13.58 21.61 2.17
N GLN A 2 -13.92 22.19 1.02
CA GLN A 2 -13.00 23.04 0.24
C GLN A 2 -12.78 24.40 0.92
N GLU A 3 -13.82 25.00 1.47
CA GLU A 3 -13.78 26.27 2.20
C GLU A 3 -12.86 26.20 3.43
N ASN A 4 -12.98 25.15 4.24
CA ASN A 4 -12.09 24.90 5.38
C ASN A 4 -10.61 24.72 4.95
N ARG A 5 -10.36 24.13 3.76
CA ARG A 5 -9.01 23.96 3.23
C ARG A 5 -8.42 25.31 2.82
N LYS A 6 -9.18 26.15 2.14
CA LYS A 6 -8.75 27.49 1.72
C LYS A 6 -8.42 28.35 2.92
N GLN A 7 -9.33 28.43 3.89
CA GLN A 7 -9.15 29.18 5.12
C GLN A 7 -7.90 28.72 5.91
N PHE A 8 -7.67 27.40 5.98
CA PHE A 8 -6.45 26.85 6.61
C PHE A 8 -5.17 27.26 5.86
N ILE A 9 -5.19 27.22 4.52
CA ILE A 9 -4.07 27.66 3.69
C ILE A 9 -3.78 29.13 3.89
N ASP A 10 -4.80 29.98 3.92
CA ASP A 10 -4.66 31.41 4.11
C ASP A 10 -4.12 31.73 5.51
N ASN A 11 -4.56 30.99 6.53
CA ASN A 11 -3.99 31.12 7.89
C ASN A 11 -2.53 30.70 7.95
N LEU A 12 -2.11 29.63 7.26
CA LEU A 12 -0.70 29.23 7.17
C LEU A 12 0.16 30.32 6.51
N LYS A 13 -0.36 30.96 5.44
CA LYS A 13 0.35 32.05 4.76
C LYS A 13 0.54 33.26 5.68
N LYS A 14 -0.51 33.65 6.40
CA LYS A 14 -0.51 34.81 7.28
C LYS A 14 0.37 34.62 8.52
N ASN A 15 0.38 33.40 9.08
CA ASN A 15 1.01 33.11 10.38
C ASN A 15 2.33 32.33 10.24
N LYS A 16 2.95 32.31 9.06
CA LYS A 16 4.25 31.65 8.91
C LYS A 16 5.31 32.41 9.73
N VAL A 17 5.66 31.83 10.86
CA VAL A 17 6.73 32.36 11.73
C VAL A 17 8.07 32.12 11.05
N LYS A 18 8.94 33.14 11.04
CA LYS A 18 10.30 33.02 10.56
C LYS A 18 11.02 31.92 11.35
N ASP A 19 11.77 31.08 10.66
CA ASP A 19 12.53 29.95 11.25
C ASP A 19 11.71 28.73 11.70
N LEU A 20 10.39 28.75 11.56
CA LEU A 20 9.55 27.58 11.82
C LEU A 20 9.46 26.69 10.57
N LYS A 21 9.88 25.44 10.68
CA LYS A 21 9.75 24.44 9.63
C LYS A 21 8.33 23.85 9.58
N ILE A 22 7.68 23.99 8.45
CA ILE A 22 6.32 23.47 8.24
C ILE A 22 6.41 22.14 7.49
N ILE A 23 5.85 21.09 8.09
CA ILE A 23 5.79 19.74 7.51
C ILE A 23 4.33 19.37 7.29
N PHE A 24 3.98 19.02 6.06
CA PHE A 24 2.65 18.49 5.74
C PHE A 24 2.72 16.96 5.59
N ALA A 25 1.95 16.24 6.41
CA ALA A 25 1.84 14.79 6.33
C ALA A 25 0.59 14.39 5.53
N ASP A 26 0.78 13.99 4.28
CA ASP A 26 -0.29 13.49 3.41
C ASP A 26 -0.57 12.01 3.71
N THR A 27 -1.74 11.74 4.29
CA THR A 27 -2.20 10.39 4.65
C THR A 27 -3.03 9.72 3.56
N ALA A 28 -3.16 10.33 2.36
CA ALA A 28 -3.88 9.72 1.25
C ALA A 28 -3.21 8.42 0.80
N ASP A 29 -4.03 7.44 0.45
CA ASP A 29 -3.61 6.07 0.11
C ASP A 29 -3.20 5.87 -1.36
N ASN A 30 -3.12 6.94 -2.16
CA ASN A 30 -2.61 6.91 -3.54
C ASN A 30 -1.18 7.45 -3.61
N SER A 31 -0.39 6.97 -4.58
CA SER A 31 0.99 7.44 -4.79
C SER A 31 1.07 8.65 -5.72
N GLY A 32 0.17 8.76 -6.68
CA GLY A 32 0.31 9.69 -7.83
C GLY A 32 -0.27 11.08 -7.62
N GLN A 33 -0.96 11.36 -6.51
CA GLN A 33 -1.56 12.67 -6.25
C GLN A 33 -0.79 13.43 -5.18
N ILE A 34 -0.46 14.67 -5.47
CA ILE A 34 0.12 15.65 -4.54
C ILE A 34 -0.84 16.83 -4.45
N LYS A 35 -1.03 17.36 -3.25
CA LYS A 35 -1.78 18.60 -3.03
C LYS A 35 -0.85 19.79 -3.26
N THR A 36 -0.87 20.34 -4.47
CA THR A 36 0.10 21.33 -4.93
C THR A 36 0.02 22.65 -4.19
N ASP A 37 -1.14 23.03 -3.75
CA ASP A 37 -1.38 24.22 -2.90
C ASP A 37 -0.66 24.12 -1.54
N PHE A 38 -0.67 22.94 -0.89
CA PHE A 38 0.12 22.72 0.32
C PHE A 38 1.62 22.61 0.02
N LEU A 39 2.00 21.92 -1.06
CA LEU A 39 3.40 21.74 -1.43
C LEU A 39 4.14 23.06 -1.59
N SER A 40 3.49 24.10 -2.11
CA SER A 40 4.07 25.43 -2.26
C SER A 40 4.38 26.11 -0.92
N LEU A 41 3.59 25.84 0.12
CA LEU A 41 3.62 26.52 1.43
C LEU A 41 4.52 25.86 2.46
N VAL A 42 4.77 24.56 2.31
CA VAL A 42 5.51 23.78 3.31
C VAL A 42 6.99 23.64 2.94
N ASP A 43 7.80 23.35 3.93
CA ASP A 43 9.21 23.05 3.72
C ASP A 43 9.42 21.60 3.35
N VAL A 44 8.61 20.68 3.91
CA VAL A 44 8.63 19.25 3.62
C VAL A 44 7.21 18.73 3.43
N TYR A 45 7.03 17.93 2.38
CA TYR A 45 5.80 17.22 2.08
C TYR A 45 6.01 15.71 2.29
N TRP A 46 5.45 15.16 3.35
CA TRP A 46 5.54 13.73 3.66
C TRP A 46 4.41 12.95 3.03
N LYS A 47 4.75 11.78 2.48
CA LYS A 47 3.76 10.85 1.94
C LYS A 47 4.18 9.40 2.22
N GLY A 48 3.23 8.54 2.56
CA GLY A 48 3.48 7.15 2.94
C GLY A 48 3.94 6.25 1.78
N GLN A 49 3.62 6.66 0.55
CA GLN A 49 4.05 6.04 -0.70
C GLN A 49 4.16 7.12 -1.77
N ILE A 50 5.23 7.08 -2.55
CA ILE A 50 5.51 8.09 -3.58
C ILE A 50 5.86 7.42 -4.92
N LEU A 51 5.72 8.17 -6.00
CA LEU A 51 6.22 7.73 -7.30
C LEU A 51 7.76 7.73 -7.26
N LYS A 52 8.38 6.63 -7.69
CA LYS A 52 9.83 6.46 -7.75
C LYS A 52 10.47 7.49 -8.67
N ASN A 53 9.88 7.69 -9.85
CA ASN A 53 10.22 8.80 -10.72
C ASN A 53 9.38 10.03 -10.34
N LYS A 54 9.93 10.93 -9.54
CA LYS A 54 9.21 12.14 -9.10
C LYS A 54 8.83 13.09 -10.24
N LYS A 55 9.46 13.00 -11.42
CA LYS A 55 9.06 13.80 -12.59
C LYS A 55 7.65 13.44 -13.08
N GLU A 56 7.14 12.26 -12.74
CA GLU A 56 5.74 11.90 -13.04
C GLU A 56 4.73 12.82 -12.35
N TYR A 57 5.06 13.46 -11.23
CA TYR A 57 4.20 14.48 -10.61
C TYR A 57 4.03 15.77 -11.44
N MET A 58 4.82 15.93 -12.48
CA MET A 58 4.69 17.05 -13.42
C MET A 58 3.70 16.76 -14.56
N LYS A 59 3.11 15.55 -14.58
CA LYS A 59 2.12 15.10 -15.57
C LYS A 59 0.79 14.81 -14.88
N PRO A 60 -0.33 15.07 -15.55
CA PRO A 60 -1.64 14.66 -15.02
C PRO A 60 -1.81 13.15 -15.17
N HIS A 61 -2.23 12.49 -14.10
CA HIS A 61 -2.58 11.06 -14.10
C HIS A 61 -4.07 10.89 -13.81
N TYR A 62 -4.75 10.15 -14.67
CA TYR A 62 -6.17 9.86 -14.51
C TYR A 62 -6.45 9.12 -13.20
N GLY A 63 -7.42 9.59 -12.45
CA GLY A 63 -7.76 9.06 -11.14
C GLY A 63 -6.67 9.24 -10.07
N GLY A 64 -5.61 10.04 -10.35
CA GLY A 64 -4.53 10.32 -9.41
C GLY A 64 -3.61 9.13 -9.12
N ARG A 65 -3.56 8.12 -10.02
CA ARG A 65 -2.72 6.92 -9.88
C ARG A 65 -2.18 6.48 -11.24
N LEU A 66 -0.98 5.94 -11.28
CA LEU A 66 -0.41 5.42 -12.53
C LEU A 66 -1.20 4.23 -13.09
N PHE A 67 -1.70 3.34 -12.22
CA PHE A 67 -2.44 2.16 -12.68
C PHE A 67 -3.84 2.51 -13.22
N THR A 68 -4.52 3.50 -12.67
CA THR A 68 -5.81 3.96 -13.20
C THR A 68 -5.63 4.66 -14.56
N ASP A 69 -4.58 5.46 -14.68
CA ASP A 69 -4.17 6.09 -15.94
C ASP A 69 -3.82 5.04 -17.02
N PHE A 70 -3.11 3.98 -16.61
CA PHE A 70 -2.82 2.84 -17.48
C PHE A 70 -4.09 2.14 -17.97
N TYR A 71 -5.07 1.88 -17.10
CA TYR A 71 -6.32 1.22 -17.50
C TYR A 71 -7.18 2.11 -18.40
N LYS A 72 -7.24 3.41 -18.13
CA LYS A 72 -7.88 4.35 -19.05
C LYS A 72 -7.25 4.29 -20.44
N LYS A 73 -5.91 4.39 -20.52
CA LYS A 73 -5.20 4.44 -21.80
C LYS A 73 -5.25 3.11 -22.58
N LYS A 74 -5.10 2.00 -21.88
CA LYS A 74 -4.98 0.68 -22.55
C LYS A 74 -6.32 0.03 -22.84
N PHE A 75 -7.31 0.23 -21.97
CA PHE A 75 -8.60 -0.47 -22.05
C PHE A 75 -9.79 0.50 -22.19
N GLU A 76 -9.51 1.79 -22.35
CA GLU A 76 -10.50 2.88 -22.51
C GLU A 76 -11.52 2.96 -21.37
N ILE A 77 -11.14 2.46 -20.17
CA ILE A 77 -12.01 2.49 -18.99
C ILE A 77 -12.10 3.92 -18.47
N LYS A 78 -13.34 4.39 -18.28
CA LYS A 78 -13.63 5.73 -17.74
C LYS A 78 -14.33 5.59 -16.39
N ASP A 79 -13.91 6.42 -15.43
CA ASP A 79 -14.62 6.59 -14.16
C ASP A 79 -15.80 7.56 -14.36
N GLY A 80 -16.87 7.46 -13.57
CA GLY A 80 -18.04 8.35 -13.66
C GLY A 80 -17.66 9.83 -13.50
N ASN A 81 -16.64 10.14 -12.68
CA ASN A 81 -16.02 11.46 -12.60
C ASN A 81 -14.62 11.38 -13.20
N GLU A 82 -14.40 12.06 -14.32
CA GLU A 82 -13.09 12.14 -14.96
C GLU A 82 -12.18 13.13 -14.20
N GLU A 83 -11.48 12.66 -13.20
CA GLU A 83 -10.53 13.46 -12.41
C GLU A 83 -9.10 13.12 -12.81
N TYR A 84 -8.26 14.16 -12.88
CA TYR A 84 -6.81 14.03 -13.06
C TYR A 84 -6.07 14.55 -11.83
N SER A 85 -4.89 14.01 -11.57
CA SER A 85 -4.02 14.55 -10.54
C SER A 85 -3.59 15.99 -10.88
N GLU A 86 -3.45 16.81 -9.83
CA GLU A 86 -2.81 18.12 -9.94
C GLU A 86 -1.35 17.93 -10.40
N THR A 87 -0.85 18.87 -11.22
CA THR A 87 0.52 18.82 -11.74
C THR A 87 1.43 19.85 -11.06
N ILE A 88 2.62 19.41 -10.68
CA ILE A 88 3.66 20.29 -10.15
C ILE A 88 4.29 21.03 -11.30
N LYS A 89 4.27 22.37 -11.28
CA LYS A 89 4.83 23.21 -12.36
C LYS A 89 6.32 23.50 -12.17
N ASP A 90 6.76 23.69 -10.93
CA ASP A 90 8.16 23.95 -10.60
C ASP A 90 8.88 22.67 -10.17
N ILE A 91 9.86 22.24 -10.95
CA ILE A 91 10.68 21.05 -10.68
C ILE A 91 11.40 21.14 -9.32
N LYS A 92 11.70 22.35 -8.82
CA LYS A 92 12.35 22.55 -7.52
C LYS A 92 11.49 22.03 -6.37
N LEU A 93 10.16 22.08 -6.50
CA LEU A 93 9.24 21.60 -5.48
C LEU A 93 9.28 20.07 -5.31
N LEU A 94 9.74 19.32 -6.30
CA LEU A 94 9.89 17.86 -6.19
C LEU A 94 10.85 17.45 -5.06
N LYS A 95 11.80 18.31 -4.70
CA LYS A 95 12.75 18.06 -3.60
C LYS A 95 12.08 18.03 -2.23
N LYS A 96 10.96 18.75 -2.08
CA LYS A 96 10.19 18.79 -0.83
C LYS A 96 9.44 17.48 -0.54
N ILE A 97 9.13 16.69 -1.59
CA ILE A 97 8.40 15.42 -1.45
C ILE A 97 9.34 14.37 -0.87
N LYS A 98 9.00 13.90 0.32
CA LYS A 98 9.78 12.87 1.04
C LYS A 98 8.88 11.71 1.39
N ILE A 99 9.44 10.50 1.29
CA ILE A 99 8.76 9.30 1.75
C ILE A 99 8.85 9.20 3.27
N CYS A 100 7.71 9.14 3.93
CA CYS A 100 7.62 8.87 5.36
C CYS A 100 7.29 7.40 5.63
N TRP A 101 6.66 7.10 6.75
CA TRP A 101 6.13 5.76 7.04
C TRP A 101 4.76 5.56 6.39
N ASN A 102 4.33 4.33 6.32
CA ASN A 102 3.04 3.96 5.76
C ASN A 102 2.26 2.99 6.66
N MET A 103 1.07 2.62 6.21
CA MET A 103 0.19 1.70 6.92
C MET A 103 0.81 0.33 7.21
N GLY A 104 1.88 -0.08 6.51
CA GLY A 104 2.56 -1.36 6.73
C GLY A 104 3.19 -1.51 8.10
N LEU A 105 3.37 -0.42 8.87
CA LEU A 105 3.84 -0.48 10.26
C LEU A 105 2.72 -0.72 11.28
N CYS A 106 1.47 -0.84 10.84
CA CYS A 106 0.34 -1.16 11.72
C CYS A 106 0.25 -2.67 12.01
N ASP A 107 -0.40 -3.03 13.13
CA ASP A 107 -0.71 -4.43 13.46
C ASP A 107 -1.93 -4.90 12.67
N TYR A 108 -1.73 -5.84 11.74
CA TYR A 108 -2.78 -6.53 10.98
C TYR A 108 -3.09 -7.94 11.48
N GLY A 109 -2.57 -8.33 12.64
CA GLY A 109 -2.92 -9.58 13.30
C GLY A 109 -4.42 -9.67 13.65
N LYS A 110 -4.83 -10.80 14.20
CA LYS A 110 -6.26 -11.11 14.48
C LYS A 110 -7.01 -9.99 15.19
N LEU A 111 -6.38 -9.34 16.15
CA LEU A 111 -6.97 -8.26 16.97
C LEU A 111 -6.38 -6.86 16.64
N GLY A 112 -5.56 -6.73 15.59
CA GLY A 112 -4.80 -5.51 15.35
C GLY A 112 -5.65 -4.24 15.27
N HIS A 113 -6.71 -4.24 14.47
CA HIS A 113 -7.60 -3.09 14.34
C HIS A 113 -8.44 -2.81 15.61
N ILE A 114 -8.75 -3.83 16.41
CA ILE A 114 -9.40 -3.66 17.72
C ILE A 114 -8.44 -2.97 18.68
N LYS A 115 -7.19 -3.42 18.72
CA LYS A 115 -6.13 -2.76 19.52
C LYS A 115 -5.94 -1.30 19.12
N GLN A 116 -5.90 -0.99 17.83
CA GLN A 116 -5.80 0.37 17.32
C GLN A 116 -6.97 1.23 17.80
N LYS A 117 -8.20 0.71 17.74
CA LYS A 117 -9.39 1.39 18.25
C LYS A 117 -9.32 1.60 19.77
N LEU A 118 -8.93 0.58 20.53
CA LEU A 118 -8.74 0.70 21.98
C LEU A 118 -7.64 1.71 22.33
N PHE A 119 -6.54 1.72 21.60
CA PHE A 119 -5.49 2.73 21.77
C PHE A 119 -6.01 4.14 21.50
N SER A 120 -6.85 4.33 20.48
CA SER A 120 -7.41 5.66 20.19
C SER A 120 -8.27 6.22 21.34
N ILE A 121 -8.90 5.32 22.10
CA ILE A 121 -9.75 5.67 23.25
C ILE A 121 -8.90 5.82 24.53
N PHE A 122 -8.16 4.79 24.90
CA PHE A 122 -7.50 4.68 26.21
C PHE A 122 -6.06 5.21 26.23
N LYS A 123 -5.43 5.45 25.07
CA LYS A 123 -4.02 5.90 24.93
C LYS A 123 -3.00 5.03 25.68
N SER A 124 -3.35 3.81 26.06
CA SER A 124 -2.48 2.91 26.82
C SER A 124 -1.45 2.22 25.90
N LYS A 125 -0.17 2.23 26.35
CA LYS A 125 0.93 1.53 25.65
C LYS A 125 0.68 0.04 25.45
N MET A 126 -0.16 -0.58 26.26
CA MET A 126 -0.56 -2.00 26.14
C MET A 126 -1.18 -2.32 24.76
N PHE A 127 -1.85 -1.34 24.13
CA PHE A 127 -2.49 -1.52 22.84
C PHE A 127 -1.61 -1.18 21.64
N ILE A 128 -0.39 -0.64 21.86
CA ILE A 128 0.56 -0.30 20.77
C ILE A 128 1.38 -1.52 20.35
N ASN A 129 1.59 -2.50 21.24
CA ASN A 129 2.45 -3.63 20.94
C ASN A 129 1.86 -4.49 19.84
N ASN A 130 2.64 -4.69 18.78
CA ASN A 130 2.26 -5.55 17.66
C ASN A 130 2.13 -7.00 18.12
N SER A 131 1.24 -7.71 17.43
CA SER A 131 1.01 -9.13 17.71
C SER A 131 2.29 -9.94 17.48
N LYS A 132 2.66 -10.78 18.44
CA LYS A 132 3.76 -11.75 18.31
C LYS A 132 3.34 -13.05 17.63
N TYR A 133 2.06 -13.19 17.27
CA TYR A 133 1.52 -14.39 16.65
C TYR A 133 1.68 -14.34 15.14
N TYR A 134 2.69 -15.07 14.67
CA TYR A 134 2.98 -15.23 13.24
C TYR A 134 2.89 -16.70 12.87
N PHE A 135 2.39 -16.94 11.67
CA PHE A 135 2.31 -18.28 11.14
C PHE A 135 3.41 -18.47 10.09
N LEU A 136 4.33 -19.38 10.36
CA LEU A 136 5.47 -19.60 9.47
C LEU A 136 5.02 -20.11 8.09
N PRO A 137 5.63 -19.63 7.02
CA PRO A 137 5.53 -20.27 5.73
C PRO A 137 6.00 -21.72 5.83
N ASN A 138 5.20 -22.66 5.34
CA ASN A 138 5.56 -24.09 5.36
C ASN A 138 4.98 -24.81 4.15
N SER A 139 5.52 -26.01 3.85
CA SER A 139 5.11 -26.82 2.70
C SER A 139 3.73 -27.51 2.88
N LYS A 140 3.20 -27.57 4.10
CA LYS A 140 1.96 -28.28 4.45
C LYS A 140 0.69 -27.43 4.34
N LYS A 141 0.75 -26.26 3.66
CA LYS A 141 -0.43 -25.43 3.47
C LYS A 141 -1.43 -26.13 2.56
N LYS A 142 -2.73 -26.10 2.96
CA LYS A 142 -3.80 -26.88 2.37
C LYS A 142 -4.23 -26.37 0.98
N PHE A 143 -4.38 -25.05 0.83
CA PHE A 143 -4.86 -24.44 -0.39
C PHE A 143 -3.72 -23.82 -1.21
N ASN A 144 -3.82 -23.88 -2.52
CA ASN A 144 -2.85 -23.20 -3.37
C ASN A 144 -3.05 -21.68 -3.31
N LEU A 145 -4.27 -21.18 -3.47
CA LEU A 145 -4.58 -19.76 -3.62
C LEU A 145 -5.66 -19.31 -2.64
N CYS A 146 -5.56 -18.04 -2.23
CA CYS A 146 -6.63 -17.28 -1.57
C CYS A 146 -6.75 -15.92 -2.26
N CYS A 147 -7.98 -15.53 -2.60
CA CYS A 147 -8.27 -14.19 -3.11
C CYS A 147 -9.70 -13.78 -2.74
N ARG A 148 -9.89 -13.12 -1.60
CA ARG A 148 -11.20 -12.62 -1.16
C ARG A 148 -11.27 -11.13 -1.40
N ILE A 149 -11.97 -10.69 -2.45
CA ILE A 149 -12.00 -9.31 -2.91
C ILE A 149 -13.42 -8.80 -3.13
N GLY A 150 -13.65 -7.51 -2.86
CA GLY A 150 -14.82 -6.81 -3.37
C GLY A 150 -14.56 -6.36 -4.80
N THR A 151 -15.56 -6.48 -5.64
CA THR A 151 -15.51 -6.08 -7.05
C THR A 151 -16.39 -4.86 -7.33
N ASP A 152 -17.14 -4.41 -6.35
CA ASP A 152 -18.00 -3.23 -6.44
C ASP A 152 -17.26 -2.01 -5.92
N TYR A 153 -16.83 -1.14 -6.82
CA TYR A 153 -16.12 0.11 -6.57
C TYR A 153 -16.74 1.24 -7.40
N GLN A 154 -16.86 2.41 -6.81
CA GLN A 154 -17.35 3.61 -7.51
C GLN A 154 -16.45 4.04 -8.68
N ARG A 155 -15.15 3.71 -8.62
CA ARG A 155 -14.21 3.94 -9.72
C ARG A 155 -14.15 2.72 -10.64
N GLU A 156 -14.56 2.90 -11.88
CA GLU A 156 -14.57 1.85 -12.90
C GLU A 156 -13.17 1.28 -13.16
N THR A 157 -12.14 2.12 -13.13
CA THR A 157 -10.75 1.69 -13.31
C THR A 157 -10.28 0.74 -12.19
N VAL A 158 -10.70 0.96 -10.94
CA VAL A 158 -10.40 0.05 -9.82
C VAL A 158 -11.27 -1.20 -9.90
N GLN A 159 -12.55 -1.04 -10.22
CA GLN A 159 -13.52 -2.13 -10.39
C GLN A 159 -13.09 -3.08 -11.51
N PHE A 160 -12.68 -2.55 -12.67
CA PHE A 160 -12.21 -3.31 -13.83
C PHE A 160 -11.10 -4.28 -13.47
N GLN A 161 -10.06 -3.79 -12.80
CA GLN A 161 -8.94 -4.63 -12.36
C GLN A 161 -9.42 -5.81 -11.52
N ARG A 162 -10.28 -5.54 -10.55
CA ARG A 162 -10.76 -6.54 -9.58
C ARG A 162 -11.73 -7.54 -10.22
N LYS A 163 -12.63 -7.09 -11.07
CA LYS A 163 -13.51 -7.96 -11.88
C LYS A 163 -12.69 -8.87 -12.80
N ARG A 164 -11.65 -8.31 -13.45
CA ARG A 164 -10.76 -9.07 -14.34
C ARG A 164 -10.01 -10.18 -13.58
N ILE A 165 -9.41 -9.87 -12.44
CA ILE A 165 -8.75 -10.87 -11.58
C ILE A 165 -9.76 -11.92 -11.09
N SER A 166 -10.93 -11.49 -10.60
CA SER A 166 -11.97 -12.41 -10.14
C SER A 166 -12.42 -13.37 -11.27
N GLY A 167 -12.60 -12.86 -12.49
CA GLY A 167 -12.94 -13.67 -13.66
C GLY A 167 -11.88 -14.72 -13.99
N MET A 168 -10.60 -14.32 -13.98
CA MET A 168 -9.48 -15.23 -14.23
C MET A 168 -9.32 -16.30 -13.15
N LEU A 169 -9.71 -16.00 -11.91
CA LEU A 169 -9.60 -16.92 -10.78
C LEU A 169 -10.75 -17.90 -10.64
N LYS A 170 -11.88 -17.75 -11.34
CA LYS A 170 -13.08 -18.59 -11.17
C LYS A 170 -12.80 -20.09 -11.19
N ARG A 171 -11.81 -20.54 -11.97
CA ARG A 171 -11.41 -21.95 -12.09
C ARG A 171 -10.44 -22.42 -10.99
N TYR A 172 -9.89 -21.49 -10.20
CA TYR A 172 -8.88 -21.80 -9.18
C TYR A 172 -9.42 -21.67 -7.78
N VAL A 173 -10.16 -20.58 -7.50
CA VAL A 173 -10.62 -20.24 -6.16
C VAL A 173 -11.82 -19.30 -6.19
N GLU A 174 -12.68 -19.41 -5.18
CA GLU A 174 -13.78 -18.51 -4.92
C GLU A 174 -13.26 -17.15 -4.44
N THR A 175 -13.77 -16.04 -5.01
CA THR A 175 -13.28 -14.67 -4.74
C THR A 175 -14.24 -13.80 -3.95
N SER A 176 -15.45 -14.26 -3.66
CA SER A 176 -16.45 -13.51 -2.89
C SER A 176 -15.96 -13.14 -1.48
N LYS A 177 -16.47 -12.05 -0.95
CA LYS A 177 -16.17 -11.64 0.42
C LYS A 177 -16.74 -12.64 1.43
N ILE A 178 -15.98 -12.92 2.47
CA ILE A 178 -16.38 -13.76 3.60
C ILE A 178 -16.09 -13.02 4.91
N PRO A 179 -16.68 -13.42 6.05
CA PRO A 179 -16.38 -12.85 7.35
C PRO A 179 -14.88 -12.86 7.64
N ARG A 180 -14.38 -11.79 8.30
CA ARG A 180 -12.94 -11.59 8.54
C ARG A 180 -12.26 -12.79 9.20
N PHE A 181 -12.90 -13.44 10.19
CA PHE A 181 -12.28 -14.58 10.88
C PHE A 181 -12.09 -15.79 9.96
N LYS A 182 -13.05 -16.05 9.05
CA LYS A 182 -12.94 -17.11 8.03
C LYS A 182 -11.83 -16.78 7.03
N TYR A 183 -11.76 -15.53 6.59
CA TYR A 183 -10.74 -15.02 5.69
C TYR A 183 -9.31 -15.16 6.27
N LEU A 184 -9.10 -14.78 7.53
CA LEU A 184 -7.78 -14.92 8.16
C LEU A 184 -7.37 -16.39 8.33
N ASN A 185 -8.33 -17.28 8.63
CA ASN A 185 -8.07 -18.72 8.65
C ASN A 185 -7.74 -19.26 7.25
N GLU A 186 -8.40 -18.77 6.19
CA GLU A 186 -8.11 -19.16 4.81
C GLU A 186 -6.70 -18.72 4.40
N ILE A 187 -6.28 -17.48 4.69
CA ILE A 187 -4.90 -17.04 4.44
C ILE A 187 -3.89 -17.94 5.16
N LYS A 188 -4.13 -18.26 6.41
CA LYS A 188 -3.24 -19.09 7.22
C LYS A 188 -2.92 -20.44 6.58
N ILE A 189 -3.87 -21.03 5.90
CA ILE A 189 -3.73 -22.35 5.27
C ILE A 189 -3.50 -22.30 3.77
N SER A 190 -3.35 -21.09 3.18
CA SER A 190 -3.09 -20.89 1.76
C SER A 190 -1.61 -20.65 1.48
N LYS A 191 -1.11 -21.20 0.37
CA LYS A 191 0.26 -20.99 -0.12
C LYS A 191 0.47 -19.56 -0.62
N TYR A 192 -0.49 -19.06 -1.40
CA TYR A 192 -0.45 -17.75 -2.02
C TYR A 192 -1.70 -16.94 -1.72
N VAL A 193 -1.51 -15.63 -1.60
CA VAL A 193 -2.61 -14.65 -1.51
C VAL A 193 -2.48 -13.65 -2.65
N ILE A 194 -3.54 -13.52 -3.44
CA ILE A 194 -3.60 -12.54 -4.52
C ILE A 194 -4.21 -11.25 -3.99
N SER A 195 -3.45 -10.15 -4.11
CA SER A 195 -3.82 -8.84 -3.60
C SER A 195 -3.80 -7.78 -4.69
N PRO A 196 -4.90 -7.60 -5.43
CA PRO A 196 -5.03 -6.49 -6.38
C PRO A 196 -5.02 -5.14 -5.65
N PHE A 197 -4.79 -4.06 -6.40
CA PHE A 197 -4.93 -2.71 -5.89
C PHE A 197 -6.36 -2.45 -5.42
N GLY A 198 -6.49 -1.49 -4.47
CA GLY A 198 -7.75 -0.94 -4.01
C GLY A 198 -7.87 0.53 -4.39
N TRP A 199 -8.31 1.35 -3.45
CA TRP A 199 -8.24 2.80 -3.59
C TRP A 199 -6.79 3.29 -3.72
N GLY A 200 -5.87 2.63 -3.00
CA GLY A 200 -4.44 2.83 -3.10
C GLY A 200 -3.71 1.56 -3.56
N GLU A 201 -2.42 1.71 -3.73
CA GLU A 201 -1.55 0.62 -4.16
C GLU A 201 -1.18 -0.32 -3.00
N LEU A 202 -1.04 0.23 -1.78
CA LEU A 202 -0.86 -0.57 -0.57
C LEU A 202 -2.21 -1.06 -0.05
N CYS A 203 -2.27 -2.32 0.37
CA CYS A 203 -3.48 -2.92 0.92
C CYS A 203 -3.19 -3.60 2.26
N PRO A 204 -4.10 -3.55 3.25
CA PRO A 204 -3.97 -4.31 4.50
C PRO A 204 -3.72 -5.79 4.27
N ARG A 205 -4.31 -6.38 3.21
CA ARG A 205 -4.13 -7.77 2.80
C ARG A 205 -2.67 -8.15 2.58
N ASP A 206 -1.86 -7.23 2.07
CA ASP A 206 -0.45 -7.48 1.81
C ASP A 206 0.27 -7.85 3.12
N PHE A 207 0.01 -7.10 4.18
CA PHE A 207 0.59 -7.29 5.51
C PHE A 207 -0.04 -8.47 6.26
N GLU A 208 -1.35 -8.69 6.10
CA GLU A 208 -2.01 -9.91 6.57
C GLU A 208 -1.35 -11.14 5.94
N THR A 209 -1.03 -11.09 4.65
CA THR A 209 -0.33 -12.17 3.95
C THR A 209 1.02 -12.49 4.60
N PHE A 210 1.80 -11.46 4.96
CA PHE A 210 3.10 -11.64 5.62
C PHE A 210 2.94 -12.25 7.02
N ILE A 211 1.96 -11.80 7.82
CA ILE A 211 1.69 -12.31 9.16
C ILE A 211 1.30 -13.78 9.11
N TYR A 212 0.46 -14.17 8.18
CA TYR A 212 -0.06 -15.54 8.09
C TYR A 212 0.80 -16.48 7.25
N GLY A 213 2.00 -16.04 6.85
CA GLY A 213 3.01 -16.85 6.20
C GLY A 213 2.60 -17.39 4.82
N ALA A 214 1.85 -16.61 4.07
CA ALA A 214 1.59 -16.88 2.67
C ALA A 214 2.53 -16.06 1.77
N ILE A 215 2.62 -16.42 0.50
CA ILE A 215 3.37 -15.67 -0.50
C ILE A 215 2.42 -14.68 -1.16
N LEU A 216 2.79 -13.40 -1.19
CA LEU A 216 2.01 -12.36 -1.83
C LEU A 216 2.18 -12.42 -3.36
N ILE A 217 1.05 -12.41 -4.10
CA ILE A 217 0.99 -12.16 -5.54
C ILE A 217 0.25 -10.84 -5.74
N LYS A 218 0.85 -9.88 -6.44
CA LYS A 218 0.33 -8.53 -6.53
C LYS A 218 0.72 -7.87 -7.87
N PRO A 219 -0.10 -6.94 -8.41
CA PRO A 219 0.34 -6.13 -9.55
C PRO A 219 1.66 -5.41 -9.25
N ASP A 220 2.50 -5.26 -10.27
CA ASP A 220 3.86 -4.75 -10.14
C ASP A 220 3.93 -3.38 -9.44
N MET A 221 4.74 -3.30 -8.39
CA MET A 221 4.95 -2.13 -7.53
C MET A 221 6.23 -1.35 -7.87
N LYS A 222 6.93 -1.68 -8.97
CA LYS A 222 8.24 -1.12 -9.32
C LYS A 222 8.27 0.40 -9.49
N THR A 223 7.12 1.01 -9.76
CA THR A 223 6.98 2.48 -9.98
C THR A 223 6.79 3.25 -8.69
N ILE A 224 6.68 2.57 -7.56
CA ILE A 224 6.32 3.14 -6.27
C ILE A 224 7.42 2.87 -5.26
N ASP A 225 7.80 3.91 -4.52
CA ASP A 225 8.66 3.79 -3.35
C ASP A 225 7.83 3.78 -2.08
N THR A 226 8.18 2.90 -1.16
CA THR A 226 7.62 2.80 0.19
C THR A 226 8.76 2.76 1.22
N TRP A 227 8.48 3.20 2.44
CA TRP A 227 9.39 2.93 3.56
C TRP A 227 8.61 2.36 4.76
N PRO A 228 8.98 1.18 5.25
CA PRO A 228 9.98 0.25 4.65
C PRO A 228 9.63 -0.18 3.22
N ASP A 229 10.64 -0.58 2.43
CA ASP A 229 10.42 -1.13 1.09
C ASP A 229 9.91 -2.57 1.19
N TRP A 230 8.60 -2.73 1.15
CA TRP A 230 7.90 -4.01 1.29
C TRP A 230 7.95 -4.86 0.01
N TYR A 231 8.04 -4.21 -1.15
CA TYR A 231 7.75 -4.81 -2.44
C TYR A 231 9.00 -4.98 -3.31
N ILE A 232 9.81 -5.98 -2.98
CA ILE A 232 10.98 -6.34 -3.79
C ILE A 232 10.60 -7.56 -4.62
N SER A 233 10.35 -7.34 -5.93
CA SER A 233 9.95 -8.41 -6.86
C SER A 233 10.93 -9.58 -6.80
N LYS A 234 10.43 -10.80 -6.84
CA LYS A 234 11.17 -12.06 -6.72
C LYS A 234 11.96 -12.23 -5.40
N LYS A 235 11.81 -11.31 -4.42
CA LYS A 235 12.40 -11.43 -3.08
C LYS A 235 11.36 -11.47 -1.97
N THR A 236 10.31 -10.62 -2.04
CA THR A 236 9.25 -10.55 -1.03
C THR A 236 7.86 -10.81 -1.58
N TYR A 237 7.69 -10.77 -2.89
CA TYR A 237 6.41 -11.06 -3.56
C TYR A 237 6.63 -11.50 -5.00
N LEU A 238 5.57 -12.06 -5.62
CA LEU A 238 5.48 -12.30 -7.06
C LEU A 238 4.68 -11.17 -7.70
N SER A 239 5.29 -10.51 -8.69
CA SER A 239 4.65 -9.43 -9.44
C SER A 239 3.85 -9.96 -10.62
N LEU A 240 2.70 -9.33 -10.88
CA LEU A 240 1.90 -9.49 -12.09
C LEU A 240 1.99 -8.23 -12.93
N LYS A 241 1.97 -8.35 -14.24
CA LYS A 241 1.78 -7.20 -15.12
C LYS A 241 0.43 -6.51 -14.81
N TRP A 242 0.34 -5.22 -14.99
CA TRP A 242 -0.91 -4.48 -14.73
C TRP A 242 -2.05 -4.90 -15.65
N ASP A 243 -1.74 -5.35 -16.87
CA ASP A 243 -2.74 -5.87 -17.82
C ASP A 243 -3.10 -7.35 -17.60
N PHE A 244 -2.43 -8.00 -16.65
CA PHE A 244 -2.61 -9.43 -16.35
C PHE A 244 -2.37 -10.37 -17.54
N SER A 245 -1.59 -9.93 -18.54
CA SER A 245 -1.26 -10.79 -19.70
C SER A 245 -0.42 -12.01 -19.31
N ASP A 246 0.31 -11.93 -18.19
CA ASP A 246 1.12 -13.01 -17.61
C ASP A 246 0.41 -13.79 -16.49
N PHE A 247 -0.87 -13.52 -16.23
CA PHE A 247 -1.58 -14.04 -15.04
C PHE A 247 -1.57 -15.57 -15.00
N LYS A 248 -1.99 -16.21 -16.09
CA LYS A 248 -2.08 -17.68 -16.13
C LYS A 248 -0.71 -18.32 -15.91
N ASP A 249 0.30 -17.85 -16.65
CA ASP A 249 1.66 -18.40 -16.60
C ASP A 249 2.28 -18.22 -15.21
N GLN A 250 2.08 -17.04 -14.58
CA GLN A 250 2.57 -16.77 -13.23
C GLN A 250 1.87 -17.62 -12.16
N ILE A 251 0.55 -17.85 -12.29
CA ILE A 251 -0.18 -18.69 -11.34
C ILE A 251 0.22 -20.15 -11.49
N ASP A 252 0.27 -20.68 -12.70
CA ASP A 252 0.67 -22.06 -12.96
C ASP A 252 2.12 -22.30 -12.52
N PHE A 253 3.02 -21.36 -12.81
CA PHE A 253 4.40 -21.41 -12.32
C PHE A 253 4.46 -21.40 -10.78
N ALA A 254 3.69 -20.55 -10.14
CA ALA A 254 3.66 -20.43 -8.69
C ALA A 254 3.20 -21.74 -8.04
N ILE A 255 2.07 -22.30 -8.51
CA ILE A 255 1.52 -23.55 -7.97
C ILE A 255 2.53 -24.69 -8.10
N ASN A 256 3.17 -24.84 -9.26
CA ASN A 256 4.11 -25.93 -9.53
C ASN A 256 5.48 -25.77 -8.86
N ASN A 257 5.84 -24.57 -8.42
CA ASN A 257 7.16 -24.26 -7.85
C ASN A 257 7.13 -23.79 -6.39
N TYR A 258 6.09 -24.13 -5.63
CA TYR A 258 5.89 -23.60 -4.28
C TYR A 258 7.13 -23.77 -3.38
N ASN A 259 7.74 -24.95 -3.35
CA ASN A 259 8.90 -25.25 -2.50
C ASN A 259 10.12 -24.36 -2.83
N LYS A 260 10.29 -23.97 -4.09
CA LYS A 260 11.33 -23.01 -4.51
C LYS A 260 10.97 -21.57 -4.13
N LEU A 261 9.68 -21.25 -4.11
CA LEU A 261 9.18 -19.90 -3.89
C LEU A 261 8.86 -19.59 -2.43
N ILE A 262 8.80 -20.56 -1.54
CA ILE A 262 8.47 -20.38 -0.13
C ILE A 262 9.40 -19.35 0.55
N LYS A 263 10.63 -19.22 0.06
CA LYS A 263 11.62 -18.23 0.53
C LYS A 263 11.12 -16.79 0.37
N LEU A 264 10.22 -16.49 -0.60
CA LEU A 264 9.65 -15.17 -0.75
C LEU A 264 8.76 -14.82 0.45
N GLY A 265 7.90 -15.77 0.87
CA GLY A 265 7.07 -15.61 2.07
C GLY A 265 7.91 -15.45 3.34
N ILE A 266 8.98 -16.26 3.47
CA ILE A 266 9.93 -16.18 4.60
C ILE A 266 10.60 -14.80 4.63
N ASN A 267 11.10 -14.31 3.50
CA ASN A 267 11.77 -13.02 3.42
C ASN A 267 10.81 -11.87 3.73
N ALA A 268 9.59 -11.89 3.16
CA ALA A 268 8.57 -10.88 3.41
C ALA A 268 8.17 -10.85 4.89
N GLN A 269 7.94 -12.03 5.51
CA GLN A 269 7.59 -12.15 6.91
C GLN A 269 8.72 -11.67 7.82
N LYS A 270 9.97 -12.12 7.59
CA LYS A 270 11.15 -11.66 8.35
C LYS A 270 11.28 -10.14 8.30
N LYS A 271 11.13 -9.56 7.12
CA LYS A 271 11.18 -8.11 6.95
C LYS A 271 10.06 -7.40 7.71
N TYR A 272 8.82 -7.90 7.59
CA TYR A 272 7.69 -7.34 8.30
C TYR A 272 7.86 -7.43 9.82
N LEU A 273 8.28 -8.59 10.34
CA LEU A 273 8.58 -8.81 11.75
C LEU A 273 9.65 -7.84 12.25
N PHE A 274 10.75 -7.73 11.51
CA PHE A 274 11.83 -6.82 11.88
C PHE A 274 11.32 -5.40 12.10
N TYR A 275 10.58 -4.83 11.12
CA TYR A 275 10.12 -3.44 11.20
C TYR A 275 8.97 -3.22 12.20
N THR A 276 8.21 -4.25 12.53
CA THR A 276 7.02 -4.09 13.41
C THR A 276 7.27 -4.50 14.86
N THR A 277 8.34 -5.26 15.15
CA THR A 277 8.56 -5.82 16.51
C THR A 277 9.95 -5.64 17.09
N SER A 278 11.00 -5.34 16.29
CA SER A 278 12.35 -5.26 16.82
C SER A 278 12.69 -3.90 17.42
N GLU A 279 13.46 -3.87 18.53
CA GLU A 279 13.94 -2.62 19.13
C GLU A 279 14.87 -1.86 18.15
N LYS A 280 15.68 -2.57 17.37
CA LYS A 280 16.53 -1.97 16.35
C LYS A 280 15.72 -1.20 15.29
N SER A 281 14.53 -1.71 14.91
CA SER A 281 13.68 -1.00 13.95
C SER A 281 13.09 0.29 14.52
N LYS A 282 12.83 0.34 15.83
CA LYS A 282 12.37 1.57 16.50
C LYS A 282 13.47 2.64 16.47
N GLN A 283 14.71 2.27 16.69
CA GLN A 283 15.86 3.18 16.56
C GLN A 283 15.98 3.70 15.12
N ILE A 284 15.95 2.80 14.12
CA ILE A 284 15.98 3.16 12.70
C ILE A 284 14.82 4.11 12.35
N PHE A 285 13.62 3.86 12.89
CA PHE A 285 12.47 4.75 12.69
C PHE A 285 12.74 6.14 13.28
N ALA A 286 13.23 6.22 14.53
CA ALA A 286 13.52 7.48 15.20
C ALA A 286 14.61 8.29 14.46
N GLU A 287 15.71 7.65 14.08
CA GLU A 287 16.78 8.29 13.30
C GLU A 287 16.28 8.82 11.97
N ARG A 288 15.48 8.00 11.25
CA ARG A 288 14.87 8.41 9.99
C ARG A 288 13.90 9.57 10.18
N PHE A 289 13.08 9.53 11.22
CA PHE A 289 12.14 10.61 11.55
C PHE A 289 12.88 11.93 11.80
N ILE A 290 13.93 11.90 12.62
CA ILE A 290 14.78 13.06 12.89
C ILE A 290 15.42 13.58 11.60
N LYS A 291 15.96 12.68 10.77
CA LYS A 291 16.56 13.05 9.48
C LYS A 291 15.54 13.71 8.53
N LEU A 292 14.32 13.20 8.48
CA LEU A 292 13.24 13.78 7.66
C LEU A 292 12.81 15.17 8.14
N ILE A 293 12.90 15.44 9.46
CA ILE A 293 12.62 16.76 10.02
C ILE A 293 13.76 17.73 9.71
N LYS A 294 15.03 17.28 9.82
CA LYS A 294 16.20 18.14 9.63
C LYS A 294 16.45 18.52 8.16
N ASN A 295 16.14 17.62 7.23
CA ASN A 295 16.34 17.78 5.77
C ASN A 295 15.07 18.22 5.04
#